data_db7917b39432d0b0a93c56f01b11d1ca
#
_entry.id   db7917b39432d0b0a93c56f01b11d1ca
#
_cell.length_a   1.000
_cell.length_b   1.000
_cell.length_c   1.000
_cell.angle_alpha   90.00
_cell.angle_beta   90.00
_cell.angle_gamma   90.00
#
_symmetry.space_group_name_H-M   'P 1'
#
loop_
_entity.id
_entity.type
_entity.pdbx_description
1 polymer ?
#
loop_
_entity_poly.entity_id
_entity_poly.type
_entity_poly.pdbx_seq_one_letter_code
_entity_poly.pdbx_strand_id
1 'polypeptide(L)'
;HFRRAPLVWAGLSAGWMMITLALVMVPLVGGVVANLLQPVFFASFAITARKQLAGEAPEMGDLFLGFKRPLRALLNLGAILLAAELAIILLLTMLGLPGAGDEEIATVADYVRLLKGKEWILVVGFVLTAVVKGALWFAPALLAFHDLSTAHAVRWSLFAAVSNLGAMVAYGVALTVVFVAGALPWGLGLIVAIPMMVASTYTGYAAVFEEAAPAEEPTPA
;
A
#
# COMPACT_ATOMS: atom_id res chain seq x y z
N HIS A 1 -5.98 3.74 -16.63
CA HIS A 1 -6.04 4.89 -15.73
C HIS A 1 -4.84 5.81 -15.95
N PHE A 2 -3.64 5.40 -15.57
CA PHE A 2 -2.41 6.22 -15.66
C PHE A 2 -2.22 6.89 -17.03
N ARG A 3 -2.41 6.16 -18.15
CA ARG A 3 -2.20 6.71 -19.51
C ARG A 3 -3.12 7.87 -19.89
N ARG A 4 -4.28 8.04 -19.26
CA ARG A 4 -5.23 9.11 -19.59
C ARG A 4 -4.92 10.44 -18.91
N ALA A 5 -4.23 10.42 -17.75
CA ALA A 5 -3.85 11.62 -17.00
C ALA A 5 -2.52 11.40 -16.24
N PRO A 6 -1.40 11.12 -16.95
CA PRO A 6 -0.15 10.70 -16.29
C PRO A 6 0.43 11.77 -15.38
N LEU A 7 0.33 13.05 -15.75
CA LEU A 7 0.86 14.16 -14.94
C LEU A 7 0.09 14.34 -13.63
N VAL A 8 -1.24 14.15 -13.64
CA VAL A 8 -2.04 14.28 -12.42
C VAL A 8 -1.74 13.12 -11.48
N TRP A 9 -1.67 11.88 -11.99
CA TRP A 9 -1.28 10.71 -11.19
C TRP A 9 0.13 10.83 -10.61
N ALA A 10 1.09 11.34 -11.39
CA ALA A 10 2.43 11.63 -10.90
C ALA A 10 2.39 12.71 -9.80
N GLY A 11 1.60 13.78 -9.99
CA GLY A 11 1.41 14.83 -9.00
C GLY A 11 0.77 14.33 -7.70
N LEU A 12 -0.30 13.52 -7.78
CA LEU A 12 -0.95 12.90 -6.63
C LEU A 12 0.04 12.01 -5.84
N SER A 13 0.81 11.18 -6.54
CA SER A 13 1.81 10.32 -5.92
C SER A 13 2.95 11.12 -5.30
N ALA A 14 3.44 12.15 -5.99
CA ALA A 14 4.47 13.05 -5.45
C ALA A 14 3.95 13.81 -4.22
N GLY A 15 2.72 14.32 -4.25
CA GLY A 15 2.08 14.98 -3.11
C GLY A 15 1.98 14.06 -1.90
N TRP A 16 1.51 12.82 -2.09
CA TRP A 16 1.50 11.80 -1.05
C TRP A 16 2.90 11.52 -0.48
N MET A 17 3.90 11.34 -1.36
CA MET A 17 5.28 11.09 -0.94
C MET A 17 5.86 12.28 -0.15
N MET A 18 5.62 13.51 -0.59
CA MET A 18 6.08 14.72 0.10
C MET A 18 5.44 14.83 1.49
N ILE A 19 4.13 14.59 1.61
CA ILE A 19 3.43 14.61 2.91
C ILE A 19 4.01 13.53 3.81
N THR A 20 4.18 12.30 3.31
CA THR A 20 4.75 11.19 4.07
C THR A 20 6.17 11.49 4.52
N LEU A 21 7.01 12.03 3.64
CA LEU A 21 8.38 12.43 3.96
C LEU A 21 8.41 13.53 5.04
N ALA A 22 7.59 14.56 4.89
CA ALA A 22 7.48 15.64 5.88
C ALA A 22 7.04 15.12 7.25
N LEU A 23 6.09 14.17 7.28
CA LEU A 23 5.66 13.52 8.53
C LEU A 23 6.81 12.73 9.15
N VAL A 24 7.50 11.88 8.39
CA VAL A 24 8.59 11.02 8.91
C VAL A 24 9.75 11.85 9.46
N MET A 25 9.95 13.08 8.99
CA MET A 25 10.94 14.00 9.56
C MET A 25 10.62 14.48 10.98
N VAL A 26 9.38 14.27 11.46
CA VAL A 26 9.02 14.60 12.86
C VAL A 26 9.45 13.43 13.76
N PRO A 27 10.44 13.61 14.66
CA PRO A 27 10.94 12.50 15.49
C PRO A 27 9.83 11.87 16.34
N LEU A 28 9.92 10.56 16.56
CA LEU A 28 9.05 9.74 17.42
C LEU A 28 7.60 9.58 16.92
N VAL A 29 6.95 10.65 16.45
CA VAL A 29 5.51 10.66 16.15
C VAL A 29 5.24 10.53 14.64
N GLY A 30 6.12 11.07 13.82
CA GLY A 30 5.86 11.23 12.39
C GLY A 30 5.68 9.92 11.64
N GLY A 31 6.49 8.91 11.94
CA GLY A 31 6.35 7.58 11.35
C GLY A 31 5.03 6.90 11.74
N VAL A 32 4.58 7.07 12.99
CA VAL A 32 3.29 6.55 13.46
C VAL A 32 2.15 7.22 12.69
N VAL A 33 2.17 8.55 12.60
CA VAL A 33 1.13 9.31 11.88
C VAL A 33 1.12 8.94 10.40
N ALA A 34 2.28 8.82 9.76
CA ALA A 34 2.38 8.41 8.36
C ALA A 34 1.74 7.02 8.12
N ASN A 35 2.02 6.05 8.99
CA ASN A 35 1.43 4.71 8.93
C ASN A 35 -0.09 4.75 9.14
N LEU A 36 -0.58 5.51 10.12
CA LEU A 36 -2.02 5.65 10.38
C LEU A 36 -2.76 6.26 9.18
N LEU A 37 -2.14 7.23 8.49
CA LEU A 37 -2.73 7.92 7.34
C LEU A 37 -2.58 7.15 6.03
N GLN A 38 -1.72 6.14 5.95
CA GLN A 38 -1.50 5.37 4.73
C GLN A 38 -2.80 4.83 4.11
N PRO A 39 -3.70 4.14 4.85
CA PRO A 39 -4.97 3.66 4.28
C PRO A 39 -5.90 4.79 3.83
N VAL A 40 -5.84 5.97 4.44
CA VAL A 40 -6.64 7.14 4.05
C VAL A 40 -6.23 7.63 2.66
N PHE A 41 -4.93 7.72 2.39
CA PHE A 41 -4.42 8.08 1.07
C PHE A 41 -4.69 7.00 0.03
N PHE A 42 -4.57 5.71 0.38
CA PHE A 42 -4.92 4.62 -0.53
C PHE A 42 -6.43 4.60 -0.87
N ALA A 43 -7.28 4.93 0.09
CA ALA A 43 -8.72 5.16 -0.17
C ALA A 43 -8.93 6.33 -1.15
N SER A 44 -8.19 7.45 -0.98
CA SER A 44 -8.24 8.58 -1.92
C SER A 44 -7.89 8.15 -3.33
N PHE A 45 -6.81 7.39 -3.51
CA PHE A 45 -6.40 6.90 -4.81
C PHE A 45 -7.44 5.96 -5.45
N ALA A 46 -8.04 5.07 -4.66
CA ALA A 46 -9.11 4.20 -5.16
C ALA A 46 -10.32 5.01 -5.64
N ILE A 47 -10.72 6.03 -4.88
CA ILE A 47 -11.83 6.94 -5.25
C ILE A 47 -11.49 7.70 -6.52
N THR A 48 -10.26 8.24 -6.64
CA THR A 48 -9.80 8.96 -7.84
C THR A 48 -9.80 8.06 -9.07
N ALA A 49 -9.36 6.80 -8.93
CA ALA A 49 -9.36 5.84 -10.02
C ALA A 49 -10.79 5.49 -10.48
N ARG A 50 -11.72 5.31 -9.53
CA ARG A 50 -13.15 5.10 -9.83
C ARG A 50 -13.78 6.31 -10.54
N LYS A 51 -13.51 7.53 -10.03
CA LYS A 51 -13.92 8.80 -10.64
C LYS A 51 -13.46 8.89 -12.10
N GLN A 52 -12.20 8.55 -12.37
CA GLN A 52 -11.66 8.56 -13.73
C GLN A 52 -12.30 7.51 -14.65
N LEU A 53 -12.70 6.33 -14.13
CA LEU A 53 -13.46 5.35 -14.90
C LEU A 53 -14.86 5.86 -15.28
N ALA A 54 -15.50 6.59 -14.38
CA ALA A 54 -16.79 7.24 -14.63
C ALA A 54 -16.69 8.40 -15.66
N GLY A 55 -15.49 8.68 -16.19
CA GLY A 55 -15.28 9.72 -17.20
C GLY A 55 -14.92 11.10 -16.63
N GLU A 56 -14.83 11.24 -15.32
CA GLU A 56 -14.43 12.48 -14.66
C GLU A 56 -12.92 12.67 -14.68
N ALA A 57 -12.43 13.90 -14.82
CA ALA A 57 -11.00 14.18 -14.77
C ALA A 57 -10.49 14.08 -13.32
N PRO A 58 -9.34 13.40 -13.08
CA PRO A 58 -8.70 13.42 -11.78
C PRO A 58 -8.08 14.80 -11.51
N GLU A 59 -8.14 15.25 -10.26
CA GLU A 59 -7.63 16.54 -9.80
C GLU A 59 -6.66 16.37 -8.63
N MET A 60 -5.78 17.36 -8.40
CA MET A 60 -4.83 17.32 -7.29
C MET A 60 -5.52 17.26 -5.91
N GLY A 61 -6.70 17.88 -5.78
CA GLY A 61 -7.51 17.82 -4.57
C GLY A 61 -8.05 16.43 -4.23
N ASP A 62 -8.07 15.52 -5.19
CA ASP A 62 -8.54 14.14 -5.01
C ASP A 62 -7.66 13.35 -4.01
N LEU A 63 -6.42 13.79 -3.79
CA LEU A 63 -5.53 13.22 -2.76
C LEU A 63 -6.16 13.18 -1.36
N PHE A 64 -7.13 14.05 -1.10
CA PHE A 64 -7.77 14.18 0.20
C PHE A 64 -9.20 13.59 0.25
N LEU A 65 -9.64 12.87 -0.79
CA LEU A 65 -11.00 12.29 -0.82
C LEU A 65 -11.22 11.21 0.24
N GLY A 66 -10.18 10.48 0.62
CA GLY A 66 -10.24 9.47 1.68
C GLY A 66 -10.57 10.07 3.05
N PHE A 67 -10.21 11.33 3.29
CA PHE A 67 -10.55 12.03 4.54
C PHE A 67 -12.05 12.35 4.66
N LYS A 68 -12.79 12.31 3.56
CA LYS A 68 -14.26 12.48 3.50
C LYS A 68 -15.02 11.17 3.67
N ARG A 69 -14.32 10.05 3.89
CA ARG A 69 -14.86 8.71 4.12
C ARG A 69 -14.85 8.39 5.63
N PRO A 70 -15.31 7.20 6.07
CA PRO A 70 -15.27 6.82 7.48
C PRO A 70 -13.84 6.83 8.03
N LEU A 71 -13.34 8.02 8.37
CA LEU A 71 -11.95 8.28 8.75
C LEU A 71 -11.51 7.39 9.90
N ARG A 72 -12.38 7.20 10.91
CA ARG A 72 -12.10 6.33 12.06
C ARG A 72 -11.80 4.89 11.63
N ALA A 73 -12.55 4.35 10.67
CA ALA A 73 -12.33 2.98 10.20
C ALA A 73 -11.00 2.86 9.44
N LEU A 74 -10.66 3.86 8.62
CA LEU A 74 -9.39 3.91 7.89
C LEU A 74 -8.19 4.08 8.84
N LEU A 75 -8.31 4.92 9.88
CA LEU A 75 -7.27 5.05 10.90
C LEU A 75 -7.10 3.77 11.73
N ASN A 76 -8.19 3.07 12.06
CA ASN A 76 -8.12 1.78 12.72
C ASN A 76 -7.39 0.75 11.83
N LEU A 77 -7.63 0.77 10.52
CA LEU A 77 -6.88 -0.06 9.58
C LEU A 77 -5.38 0.28 9.58
N GLY A 78 -5.04 1.57 9.63
CA GLY A 78 -3.65 2.04 9.77
C GLY A 78 -3.01 1.55 11.08
N ALA A 79 -3.77 1.55 12.18
CA ALA A 79 -3.30 1.03 13.46
C ALA A 79 -3.04 -0.50 13.41
N ILE A 80 -3.88 -1.26 12.71
CA ILE A 80 -3.67 -2.71 12.48
C ILE A 80 -2.39 -2.94 11.68
N LEU A 81 -2.18 -2.16 10.59
CA LEU A 81 -0.96 -2.24 9.78
C LEU A 81 0.28 -1.91 10.61
N LEU A 82 0.23 -0.82 11.38
CA LEU A 82 1.33 -0.41 12.26
C LEU A 82 1.66 -1.51 13.29
N ALA A 83 0.64 -2.06 13.94
CA ALA A 83 0.84 -3.15 14.91
C ALA A 83 1.47 -4.38 14.27
N ALA A 84 1.05 -4.75 13.05
CA ALA A 84 1.64 -5.86 12.31
C ALA A 84 3.09 -5.58 11.92
N GLU A 85 3.41 -4.37 11.46
CA GLU A 85 4.79 -3.96 11.13
C GLU A 85 5.69 -3.98 12.37
N LEU A 86 5.22 -3.46 13.51
CA LEU A 86 5.96 -3.52 14.77
C LEU A 86 6.20 -4.95 15.24
N ALA A 87 5.20 -5.83 15.10
CA ALA A 87 5.35 -7.25 15.43
C ALA A 87 6.38 -7.94 14.54
N ILE A 88 6.40 -7.62 13.24
CA ILE A 88 7.41 -8.14 12.30
C ILE A 88 8.79 -7.65 12.70
N ILE A 89 8.97 -6.36 12.95
CA ILE A 89 10.25 -5.78 13.38
C ILE A 89 10.74 -6.46 14.66
N LEU A 90 9.87 -6.59 15.66
CA LEU A 90 10.20 -7.26 16.92
C LEU A 90 10.65 -8.71 16.69
N LEU A 91 9.91 -9.45 15.86
CA LEU A 91 10.29 -10.83 15.51
C LEU A 91 11.66 -10.89 14.83
N LEU A 92 11.92 -10.03 13.85
CA LEU A 92 13.19 -10.01 13.13
C LEU A 92 14.36 -9.63 14.06
N THR A 93 14.14 -8.69 14.98
CA THR A 93 15.12 -8.33 16.01
C THR A 93 15.41 -9.51 16.93
N MET A 94 14.38 -10.26 17.36
CA MET A 94 14.56 -11.49 18.14
C MET A 94 15.32 -12.58 17.37
N LEU A 95 15.19 -12.60 16.04
CA LEU A 95 15.96 -13.50 15.17
C LEU A 95 17.40 -13.03 14.92
N GLY A 96 17.78 -11.86 15.44
CA GLY A 96 19.11 -11.30 15.34
C GLY A 96 19.32 -10.32 14.19
N LEU A 97 18.24 -9.67 13.71
CA LEU A 97 18.37 -8.52 12.81
C LEU A 97 19.05 -7.38 13.58
N PRO A 98 20.16 -6.82 13.06
CA PRO A 98 20.82 -5.67 13.70
C PRO A 98 19.87 -4.46 13.74
N GLY A 99 19.76 -3.84 14.90
CA GLY A 99 18.93 -2.65 15.12
C GLY A 99 19.68 -1.36 14.83
N ALA A 100 18.93 -0.29 14.51
CA ALA A 100 19.53 1.04 14.30
C ALA A 100 20.18 1.63 15.57
N GLY A 101 19.98 1.02 16.74
CA GLY A 101 20.56 1.41 18.02
C GLY A 101 21.79 0.58 18.43
N ASP A 102 22.22 -0.37 17.60
CA ASP A 102 23.41 -1.14 17.89
C ASP A 102 24.65 -0.25 17.74
N GLU A 103 25.40 -0.07 18.83
CA GLU A 103 26.58 0.81 18.89
C GLU A 103 27.68 0.43 17.86
N GLU A 104 27.65 -0.78 17.35
CA GLU A 104 28.58 -1.27 16.32
C GLU A 104 28.24 -0.80 14.90
N ILE A 105 27.08 -0.16 14.68
CA ILE A 105 26.60 0.27 13.35
C ILE A 105 26.85 1.77 13.18
N ALA A 106 28.02 2.12 12.66
CA ALA A 106 28.33 3.49 12.24
C ALA A 106 28.16 3.70 10.73
N THR A 107 28.30 2.63 9.95
CA THR A 107 28.25 2.67 8.49
C THR A 107 27.40 1.54 7.90
N VAL A 108 27.03 1.70 6.62
CA VAL A 108 26.35 0.63 5.86
C VAL A 108 27.21 -0.64 5.81
N ALA A 109 28.53 -0.51 5.77
CA ALA A 109 29.45 -1.64 5.77
C ALA A 109 29.39 -2.44 7.07
N ASP A 110 29.24 -1.76 8.22
CA ASP A 110 29.08 -2.43 9.51
C ASP A 110 27.76 -3.21 9.56
N TYR A 111 26.67 -2.61 9.07
CA TYR A 111 25.38 -3.28 8.98
C TYR A 111 25.44 -4.55 8.12
N VAL A 112 26.07 -4.46 6.92
CA VAL A 112 26.28 -5.62 6.03
C VAL A 112 27.13 -6.69 6.72
N ARG A 113 28.18 -6.30 7.47
CA ARG A 113 29.03 -7.24 8.23
C ARG A 113 28.24 -7.99 9.30
N LEU A 114 27.36 -7.30 10.05
CA LEU A 114 26.53 -7.90 11.10
C LEU A 114 25.44 -8.81 10.53
N LEU A 115 24.99 -8.53 9.30
CA LEU A 115 24.02 -9.37 8.58
C LEU A 115 24.65 -10.61 7.96
N LYS A 116 25.96 -10.70 7.82
CA LYS A 116 26.64 -11.81 7.15
C LYS A 116 26.27 -13.15 7.81
N GLY A 117 25.73 -14.08 7.01
CA GLY A 117 25.20 -15.36 7.46
C GLY A 117 23.79 -15.32 8.02
N LYS A 118 23.17 -14.14 8.07
CA LYS A 118 21.80 -13.90 8.55
C LYS A 118 20.89 -13.29 7.47
N GLU A 119 21.33 -13.29 6.22
CA GLU A 119 20.60 -12.65 5.09
C GLU A 119 19.19 -13.22 4.92
N TRP A 120 18.97 -14.48 5.35
CA TRP A 120 17.66 -15.11 5.38
C TRP A 120 16.62 -14.34 6.23
N ILE A 121 17.06 -13.58 7.25
CA ILE A 121 16.18 -12.75 8.08
C ILE A 121 15.50 -11.67 7.23
N LEU A 122 16.23 -11.08 6.28
CA LEU A 122 15.69 -10.09 5.34
C LEU A 122 14.65 -10.72 4.43
N VAL A 123 14.88 -11.97 3.99
CA VAL A 123 13.91 -12.71 3.18
C VAL A 123 12.62 -12.97 3.99
N VAL A 124 12.77 -13.42 5.24
CA VAL A 124 11.64 -13.62 6.14
C VAL A 124 10.87 -12.31 6.35
N GLY A 125 11.57 -11.21 6.62
CA GLY A 125 10.96 -9.89 6.78
C GLY A 125 10.20 -9.44 5.52
N PHE A 126 10.80 -9.62 4.34
CA PHE A 126 10.15 -9.32 3.07
C PHE A 126 8.88 -10.15 2.87
N VAL A 127 8.94 -11.46 3.09
CA VAL A 127 7.79 -12.36 2.93
C VAL A 127 6.67 -12.00 3.91
N LEU A 128 6.97 -11.79 5.19
CA LEU A 128 5.98 -11.41 6.19
C LEU A 128 5.31 -10.08 5.85
N THR A 129 6.10 -9.09 5.46
CA THR A 129 5.57 -7.78 5.03
C THR A 129 4.69 -7.93 3.79
N ALA A 130 5.13 -8.71 2.79
CA ALA A 130 4.35 -8.95 1.58
C ALA A 130 3.02 -9.65 1.89
N VAL A 131 3.01 -10.63 2.81
CA VAL A 131 1.79 -11.32 3.25
C VAL A 131 0.83 -10.34 3.93
N VAL A 132 1.31 -9.52 4.87
CA VAL A 132 0.46 -8.54 5.58
C VAL A 132 -0.08 -7.49 4.60
N LYS A 133 0.77 -6.91 3.76
CA LYS A 133 0.35 -5.89 2.77
C LYS A 133 -0.62 -6.50 1.74
N GLY A 134 -0.37 -7.73 1.27
CA GLY A 134 -1.25 -8.45 0.37
C GLY A 134 -2.60 -8.78 0.98
N ALA A 135 -2.62 -9.29 2.22
CA ALA A 135 -3.85 -9.61 2.94
C ALA A 135 -4.75 -8.38 3.16
N LEU A 136 -4.17 -7.20 3.33
CA LEU A 136 -4.89 -5.95 3.59
C LEU A 136 -5.02 -5.05 2.35
N TRP A 137 -4.62 -5.55 1.18
CA TRP A 137 -4.55 -4.78 -0.08
C TRP A 137 -5.86 -4.10 -0.47
N PHE A 138 -6.98 -4.80 -0.34
CA PHE A 138 -8.31 -4.32 -0.72
C PHE A 138 -9.03 -3.54 0.38
N ALA A 139 -8.57 -3.65 1.64
CA ALA A 139 -9.27 -3.09 2.78
C ALA A 139 -9.51 -1.57 2.72
N PRO A 140 -8.59 -0.72 2.24
CA PRO A 140 -8.84 0.72 2.08
C PRO A 140 -9.96 1.03 1.07
N ALA A 141 -10.01 0.29 -0.05
CA ALA A 141 -11.06 0.46 -1.06
C ALA A 141 -12.41 -0.03 -0.54
N LEU A 142 -12.45 -1.16 0.16
CA LEU A 142 -13.65 -1.68 0.81
C LEU A 142 -14.24 -0.66 1.79
N LEU A 143 -13.43 -0.03 2.63
CA LEU A 143 -13.86 1.03 3.55
C LEU A 143 -14.25 2.31 2.83
N ALA A 144 -13.69 2.58 1.66
CA ALA A 144 -14.04 3.77 0.87
C ALA A 144 -15.39 3.64 0.15
N PHE A 145 -15.76 2.43 -0.28
CA PHE A 145 -16.92 2.21 -1.14
C PHE A 145 -18.10 1.52 -0.44
N HIS A 146 -17.86 0.88 0.71
CA HIS A 146 -18.90 0.18 1.46
C HIS A 146 -18.96 0.68 2.90
N ASP A 147 -20.14 0.65 3.47
CA ASP A 147 -20.36 0.95 4.90
C ASP A 147 -20.03 -0.28 5.75
N LEU A 148 -18.73 -0.56 5.86
CA LEU A 148 -18.18 -1.71 6.58
C LEU A 148 -17.41 -1.27 7.83
N SER A 149 -17.46 -2.11 8.87
CA SER A 149 -16.50 -1.97 9.96
C SER A 149 -15.11 -2.39 9.51
N THR A 150 -14.06 -1.88 10.16
CA THR A 150 -12.67 -2.25 9.88
C THR A 150 -12.46 -3.76 9.91
N ALA A 151 -13.04 -4.46 10.90
CA ALA A 151 -12.93 -5.91 11.03
C ALA A 151 -13.53 -6.66 9.82
N HIS A 152 -14.68 -6.21 9.32
CA HIS A 152 -15.29 -6.80 8.14
C HIS A 152 -14.47 -6.51 6.88
N ALA A 153 -13.99 -5.29 6.70
CA ALA A 153 -13.12 -4.95 5.57
C ALA A 153 -11.83 -5.78 5.55
N VAL A 154 -11.19 -5.98 6.70
CA VAL A 154 -10.01 -6.85 6.84
C VAL A 154 -10.33 -8.29 6.47
N ARG A 155 -11.45 -8.84 6.98
CA ARG A 155 -11.87 -10.22 6.65
C ARG A 155 -12.13 -10.42 5.16
N TRP A 156 -12.86 -9.50 4.53
CA TRP A 156 -13.16 -9.55 3.10
C TRP A 156 -11.90 -9.38 2.25
N SER A 157 -11.00 -8.47 2.65
CA SER A 157 -9.71 -8.28 1.97
C SER A 157 -8.85 -9.54 2.05
N LEU A 158 -8.74 -10.16 3.25
CA LEU A 158 -8.01 -11.40 3.44
C LEU A 158 -8.61 -12.55 2.62
N PHE A 159 -9.94 -12.71 2.67
CA PHE A 159 -10.63 -13.74 1.88
C PHE A 159 -10.37 -13.56 0.38
N ALA A 160 -10.50 -12.33 -0.13
CA ALA A 160 -10.24 -12.03 -1.53
C ALA A 160 -8.78 -12.29 -1.92
N ALA A 161 -7.82 -11.91 -1.06
CA ALA A 161 -6.40 -12.15 -1.29
C ALA A 161 -6.09 -13.65 -1.36
N VAL A 162 -6.64 -14.46 -0.44
CA VAL A 162 -6.44 -15.92 -0.41
C VAL A 162 -7.13 -16.59 -1.60
N SER A 163 -8.36 -16.19 -1.92
CA SER A 163 -9.11 -16.74 -3.08
C SER A 163 -8.46 -16.42 -4.42
N ASN A 164 -7.67 -15.34 -4.49
CA ASN A 164 -6.97 -14.89 -5.68
C ASN A 164 -5.44 -14.98 -5.52
N LEU A 165 -4.94 -15.90 -4.69
CA LEU A 165 -3.53 -15.96 -4.29
C LEU A 165 -2.58 -15.99 -5.49
N GLY A 166 -2.89 -16.77 -6.53
CA GLY A 166 -2.06 -16.84 -7.73
C GLY A 166 -1.92 -15.48 -8.44
N ALA A 167 -3.04 -14.77 -8.61
CA ALA A 167 -3.05 -13.43 -9.21
C ALA A 167 -2.32 -12.40 -8.31
N MET A 168 -2.52 -12.48 -6.99
CA MET A 168 -1.84 -11.60 -6.03
C MET A 168 -0.32 -11.80 -6.02
N VAL A 169 0.14 -13.05 -6.06
CA VAL A 169 1.57 -13.37 -6.15
C VAL A 169 2.14 -12.89 -7.48
N ALA A 170 1.48 -13.18 -8.60
CA ALA A 170 1.93 -12.73 -9.93
C ALA A 170 2.03 -11.19 -9.99
N TYR A 171 1.01 -10.50 -9.45
CA TYR A 171 1.00 -9.04 -9.36
C TYR A 171 2.13 -8.51 -8.45
N GLY A 172 2.34 -9.13 -7.28
CA GLY A 172 3.42 -8.76 -6.36
C GLY A 172 4.81 -8.93 -6.98
N VAL A 173 5.05 -10.04 -7.70
CA VAL A 173 6.28 -10.28 -8.46
C VAL A 173 6.45 -9.22 -9.55
N ALA A 174 5.41 -8.94 -10.34
CA ALA A 174 5.46 -7.92 -11.37
C ALA A 174 5.77 -6.53 -10.80
N LEU A 175 5.14 -6.14 -9.69
CA LEU A 175 5.45 -4.90 -9.00
C LEU A 175 6.90 -4.87 -8.51
N THR A 176 7.36 -5.95 -7.89
CA THR A 176 8.76 -6.03 -7.41
C THR A 176 9.74 -5.81 -8.56
N VAL A 177 9.53 -6.46 -9.71
CA VAL A 177 10.37 -6.26 -10.91
C VAL A 177 10.33 -4.81 -11.38
N VAL A 178 9.13 -4.20 -11.45
CA VAL A 178 8.96 -2.79 -11.86
C VAL A 178 9.67 -1.84 -10.88
N PHE A 179 9.55 -2.08 -9.58
CA PHE A 179 10.20 -1.24 -8.57
C PHE A 179 11.73 -1.40 -8.58
N VAL A 180 12.24 -2.62 -8.71
CA VAL A 180 13.68 -2.87 -8.83
C VAL A 180 14.21 -2.22 -10.11
N ALA A 181 13.56 -2.41 -11.25
CA ALA A 181 13.95 -1.77 -12.51
C ALA A 181 13.88 -0.24 -12.41
N GLY A 182 12.86 0.31 -11.72
CA GLY A 182 12.70 1.74 -11.49
C GLY A 182 13.76 2.33 -10.53
N ALA A 183 14.27 1.54 -9.62
CA ALA A 183 15.32 1.95 -8.68
C ALA A 183 16.70 2.01 -9.34
N LEU A 184 16.99 1.14 -10.31
CA LEU A 184 18.30 1.05 -10.99
C LEU A 184 18.80 2.38 -11.55
N PRO A 185 17.99 3.19 -12.31
CA PRO A 185 18.43 4.50 -12.79
C PRO A 185 18.29 5.57 -11.69
N TRP A 186 19.01 5.42 -10.57
CA TRP A 186 19.01 6.38 -9.45
C TRP A 186 17.61 6.65 -8.88
N GLY A 187 16.68 5.69 -9.00
CA GLY A 187 15.30 5.84 -8.54
C GLY A 187 14.39 6.65 -9.47
N LEU A 188 14.87 7.15 -10.61
CA LEU A 188 14.04 7.94 -11.52
C LEU A 188 12.83 7.17 -12.06
N GLY A 189 12.95 5.86 -12.25
CA GLY A 189 11.83 5.03 -12.69
C GLY A 189 10.72 4.90 -11.64
N LEU A 190 11.00 5.17 -10.36
CA LEU A 190 10.00 5.18 -9.30
C LEU A 190 8.95 6.28 -9.48
N ILE A 191 9.32 7.39 -10.17
CA ILE A 191 8.38 8.46 -10.54
C ILE A 191 7.22 7.91 -11.40
N VAL A 192 7.44 6.83 -12.13
CA VAL A 192 6.43 6.16 -12.95
C VAL A 192 5.86 4.93 -12.23
N ALA A 193 6.70 4.14 -11.56
CA ALA A 193 6.29 2.90 -10.89
C ALA A 193 5.28 3.15 -9.76
N ILE A 194 5.49 4.18 -8.94
CA ILE A 194 4.60 4.51 -7.83
C ILE A 194 3.20 4.92 -8.32
N PRO A 195 3.04 5.89 -9.24
CA PRO A 195 1.72 6.20 -9.80
C PRO A 195 1.03 5.01 -10.45
N MET A 196 1.78 4.15 -11.15
CA MET A 196 1.22 2.93 -11.75
C MET A 196 0.67 1.97 -10.69
N MET A 197 1.44 1.71 -9.63
CA MET A 197 0.99 0.88 -8.50
C MET A 197 -0.29 1.46 -7.89
N VAL A 198 -0.27 2.74 -7.56
CA VAL A 198 -1.38 3.43 -6.93
C VAL A 198 -2.64 3.40 -7.80
N ALA A 199 -2.51 3.70 -9.11
CA ALA A 199 -3.63 3.64 -10.04
C ALA A 199 -4.16 2.21 -10.26
N SER A 200 -3.33 1.18 -10.08
CA SER A 200 -3.72 -0.22 -10.25
C SER A 200 -4.45 -0.82 -9.04
N THR A 201 -4.39 -0.17 -7.87
CA THR A 201 -5.09 -0.67 -6.67
C THR A 201 -6.59 -0.80 -6.88
N TYR A 202 -7.21 0.20 -7.51
CA TYR A 202 -8.63 0.15 -7.81
C TYR A 202 -8.96 -0.88 -8.90
N THR A 203 -8.11 -1.05 -9.92
CA THR A 203 -8.34 -2.06 -10.97
C THR A 203 -8.41 -3.47 -10.39
N GLY A 204 -7.50 -3.79 -9.46
CA GLY A 204 -7.53 -5.07 -8.75
C GLY A 204 -8.78 -5.22 -7.88
N TYR A 205 -9.20 -4.15 -7.20
CA TYR A 205 -10.43 -4.13 -6.42
C TYR A 205 -11.66 -4.37 -7.32
N ALA A 206 -11.78 -3.64 -8.43
CA ALA A 206 -12.92 -3.76 -9.34
C ALA A 206 -13.03 -5.17 -9.94
N ALA A 207 -11.92 -5.77 -10.35
CA ALA A 207 -11.90 -7.13 -10.88
C ALA A 207 -12.39 -8.19 -9.87
N VAL A 208 -12.16 -7.96 -8.56
CA VAL A 208 -12.54 -8.93 -7.52
C VAL A 208 -13.94 -8.68 -6.97
N PHE A 209 -14.35 -7.41 -6.85
CA PHE A 209 -15.58 -7.05 -6.11
C PHE A 209 -16.68 -6.41 -6.97
N GLU A 210 -16.35 -5.84 -8.13
CA GLU A 210 -17.34 -5.17 -8.99
C GLU A 210 -17.68 -6.05 -10.22
N GLU A 211 -16.70 -6.73 -10.85
CA GLU A 211 -16.96 -7.63 -11.99
C GLU A 211 -17.60 -8.96 -11.59
N ALA A 212 -17.48 -9.37 -10.30
CA ALA A 212 -18.13 -10.55 -9.77
C ALA A 212 -19.63 -10.37 -9.44
N ALA A 213 -20.16 -9.16 -9.51
CA ALA A 213 -21.61 -8.94 -9.44
C ALA A 213 -22.26 -9.46 -10.74
N PRO A 214 -23.25 -10.40 -10.67
CA PRO A 214 -23.97 -10.83 -11.85
C PRO A 214 -24.54 -9.58 -12.56
N ALA A 215 -24.35 -9.53 -13.88
CA ALA A 215 -25.06 -8.53 -14.66
C ALA A 215 -26.57 -8.66 -14.32
N GLU A 216 -27.19 -7.60 -13.81
CA GLU A 216 -28.64 -7.58 -13.62
C GLU A 216 -29.24 -7.97 -14.97
N GLU A 217 -29.93 -9.13 -15.03
CA GLU A 217 -30.70 -9.50 -16.22
C GLU A 217 -31.68 -8.37 -16.53
N PRO A 218 -31.72 -7.86 -17.77
CA PRO A 218 -32.68 -6.85 -18.13
C PRO A 218 -34.09 -7.35 -17.83
N THR A 219 -34.80 -6.69 -16.95
CA THR A 219 -36.16 -7.01 -16.60
C THR A 219 -36.98 -7.03 -17.91
N PRO A 220 -37.59 -8.17 -18.29
CA PRO A 220 -38.40 -8.21 -19.49
C PRO A 220 -39.59 -7.23 -19.34
N ALA A 221 -39.78 -6.37 -20.35
CA ALA A 221 -40.85 -5.38 -20.43
C ALA A 221 -42.23 -6.01 -20.58
#